data_43ec2b7b564cb784040b02b91a832368
#
_entry.id   43ec2b7b564cb784040b02b91a832368
#
_cell.length_a   1.000
_cell.length_b   1.000
_cell.length_c   1.000
_cell.angle_alpha   90.00
_cell.angle_beta   90.00
_cell.angle_gamma   90.00
#
_symmetry.space_group_name_H-M   'P 1'
#
loop_
_entity.id
_entity.type
_entity.pdbx_description
1 polymer ?
#
loop_
_entity_poly.entity_id
_entity_poly.type
_entity_poly.pdbx_seq_one_letter_code
_entity_poly.pdbx_strand_id
1 'polypeptide(L)'
;MTLANFIIAGTEKAGTTSVFTYLSTHPSVCGSTVKETDFFRNGYSGDHSNDALQYVKYFANHCGQKTIVMEASPGYLGSGMEVAPRIHALIPQTKLLFILRNPVDRMYSSFNFHVGKLNIRKDMPFSEY
;
A
#
# COMPACT_ATOMS: atom_id res chain seq x y z
N MET A 1 -6.97 -11.65 -16.68
CA MET A 1 -7.26 -11.07 -15.34
C MET A 1 -6.15 -10.10 -15.00
N THR A 2 -6.48 -8.85 -14.70
CA THR A 2 -5.49 -7.79 -14.47
C THR A 2 -5.27 -7.64 -12.97
N LEU A 3 -4.15 -8.16 -12.48
CA LEU A 3 -3.70 -8.03 -11.09
C LEU A 3 -2.54 -7.04 -11.03
N ALA A 4 -2.24 -6.50 -9.85
CA ALA A 4 -1.11 -5.60 -9.69
C ALA A 4 0.22 -6.29 -10.01
N ASN A 5 1.07 -5.60 -10.75
CA ASN A 5 2.44 -5.99 -11.03
C ASN A 5 3.48 -5.02 -10.42
N PHE A 6 2.98 -4.02 -9.69
CA PHE A 6 3.80 -3.05 -8.98
C PHE A 6 3.10 -2.61 -7.67
N ILE A 7 3.80 -2.69 -6.54
CA ILE A 7 3.27 -2.31 -5.23
C ILE A 7 4.21 -1.34 -4.53
N ILE A 8 3.67 -0.20 -4.08
CA ILE A 8 4.35 0.68 -3.12
C ILE A 8 4.06 0.11 -1.73
N ALA A 9 4.97 -0.73 -1.23
CA ALA A 9 4.76 -1.56 -0.04
C ALA A 9 5.21 -0.91 1.29
N GLY A 10 5.78 0.27 1.25
CA GLY A 10 6.25 1.01 2.44
C GLY A 10 7.03 2.26 2.06
N THR A 11 7.35 3.09 3.01
CA THR A 11 6.97 3.06 4.42
C THR A 11 5.88 4.09 4.68
N GLU A 12 5.05 3.85 5.67
CA GLU A 12 4.09 4.86 6.12
C GLU A 12 4.80 6.17 6.50
N LYS A 13 4.19 7.31 6.16
CA LYS A 13 4.71 8.67 6.43
C LYS A 13 6.03 9.00 5.72
N ALA A 14 6.32 8.32 4.60
CA ALA A 14 7.50 8.57 3.76
C ALA A 14 7.18 9.17 2.38
N GLY A 15 5.94 9.64 2.16
CA GLY A 15 5.53 10.26 0.89
C GLY A 15 4.92 9.29 -0.13
N THR A 16 4.48 8.11 0.29
CA THR A 16 3.88 7.10 -0.59
C THR A 16 2.64 7.60 -1.34
N THR A 17 1.84 8.49 -0.74
CA THR A 17 0.67 9.10 -1.39
C THR A 17 1.09 9.97 -2.57
N SER A 18 2.11 10.81 -2.40
CA SER A 18 2.63 11.67 -3.48
C SER A 18 3.16 10.84 -4.63
N VAL A 19 3.95 9.80 -4.34
CA VAL A 19 4.51 8.92 -5.37
C VAL A 19 3.41 8.17 -6.10
N PHE A 20 2.42 7.61 -5.39
CA PHE A 20 1.26 6.97 -6.00
C PHE A 20 0.52 7.92 -6.95
N THR A 21 0.26 9.16 -6.51
CA THR A 21 -0.43 10.16 -7.30
C THR A 21 0.37 10.53 -8.56
N TYR A 22 1.67 10.80 -8.42
CA TYR A 22 2.53 11.13 -9.57
C TYR A 22 2.61 9.99 -10.58
N LEU A 23 2.84 8.76 -10.13
CA LEU A 23 2.91 7.61 -11.03
C LEU A 23 1.58 7.35 -11.73
N SER A 24 0.45 7.58 -11.06
CA SER A 24 -0.90 7.42 -11.64
C SER A 24 -1.20 8.41 -12.77
N THR A 25 -0.44 9.49 -12.91
CA THR A 25 -0.60 10.42 -14.05
C THR A 25 0.07 9.91 -15.33
N HIS A 26 0.92 8.90 -15.23
CA HIS A 26 1.61 8.36 -16.39
C HIS A 26 0.67 7.52 -17.26
N PRO A 27 0.66 7.69 -18.61
CA PRO A 27 -0.31 7.01 -19.49
C PRO A 27 -0.24 5.48 -19.48
N SER A 28 0.90 4.90 -19.12
CA SER A 28 1.09 3.45 -19.06
C SER A 28 0.82 2.87 -17.65
N VAL A 29 0.49 3.69 -16.67
CA VAL A 29 0.24 3.28 -15.28
C VAL A 29 -1.23 3.35 -14.96
N CYS A 30 -1.72 2.34 -14.27
CA CYS A 30 -3.04 2.35 -13.66
C CYS A 30 -2.91 2.09 -12.16
N GLY A 31 -3.36 3.02 -11.34
CA GLY A 31 -3.47 2.83 -9.91
C GLY A 31 -4.75 2.07 -9.53
N SER A 32 -4.75 1.43 -8.36
CA SER A 32 -5.96 0.85 -7.77
C SER A 32 -7.04 1.90 -7.55
N THR A 33 -8.31 1.48 -7.55
CA THR A 33 -9.47 2.37 -7.31
C THR A 33 -9.42 3.07 -5.96
N VAL A 34 -8.78 2.43 -4.98
CA VAL A 34 -8.50 2.99 -3.67
C VAL A 34 -7.02 2.88 -3.37
N LYS A 35 -6.45 3.93 -2.81
CA LYS A 35 -5.12 3.84 -2.20
C LYS A 35 -5.25 3.11 -0.87
N GLU A 36 -4.25 2.27 -0.56
CA GLU A 36 -4.26 1.40 0.62
C GLU A 36 -5.39 0.37 0.56
N THR A 37 -5.29 -0.53 -0.41
CA THR A 37 -6.21 -1.67 -0.51
C THR A 37 -6.11 -2.57 0.73
N ASP A 38 -4.93 -2.63 1.33
CA ASP A 38 -4.57 -3.49 2.46
C ASP A 38 -5.02 -4.96 2.28
N PHE A 39 -5.18 -5.36 1.02
CA PHE A 39 -5.73 -6.67 0.68
C PHE A 39 -4.93 -7.83 1.30
N PHE A 40 -3.60 -7.79 1.19
CA PHE A 40 -2.75 -8.85 1.72
C PHE A 40 -2.66 -8.89 3.25
N ARG A 41 -3.11 -7.84 3.93
CA ARG A 41 -3.25 -7.82 5.40
C ARG A 41 -4.62 -8.32 5.84
N ASN A 42 -5.68 -7.85 5.21
CA ASN A 42 -7.05 -7.95 5.72
C ASN A 42 -8.00 -8.75 4.82
N GLY A 43 -7.72 -8.86 3.53
CA GLY A 43 -8.61 -9.49 2.55
C GLY A 43 -8.16 -10.86 2.04
N TYR A 44 -6.91 -11.23 2.29
CA TYR A 44 -6.34 -12.49 1.81
C TYR A 44 -6.84 -13.68 2.63
N SER A 45 -7.41 -14.68 1.96
CA SER A 45 -8.01 -15.87 2.60
C SER A 45 -7.14 -17.12 2.53
N GLY A 46 -6.22 -17.19 1.58
CA GLY A 46 -5.44 -18.38 1.26
C GLY A 46 -6.06 -19.24 0.15
N ASP A 47 -7.29 -18.97 -0.26
CA ASP A 47 -7.89 -19.55 -1.46
C ASP A 47 -7.46 -18.72 -2.67
N HIS A 48 -6.48 -19.22 -3.41
CA HIS A 48 -5.86 -18.50 -4.53
C HIS A 48 -6.88 -18.05 -5.58
N SER A 49 -7.88 -18.87 -5.91
CA SER A 49 -8.89 -18.55 -6.92
C SER A 49 -9.81 -17.43 -6.42
N ASN A 50 -10.28 -17.53 -5.18
CA ASN A 50 -11.10 -16.51 -4.56
C ASN A 50 -10.33 -15.23 -4.35
N ASP A 51 -9.09 -15.31 -3.86
CA ASP A 51 -8.24 -14.14 -3.61
C ASP A 51 -7.95 -13.36 -4.90
N ALA A 52 -7.67 -14.05 -6.01
CA ALA A 52 -7.51 -13.42 -7.31
C ALA A 52 -8.78 -12.69 -7.76
N LEU A 53 -9.96 -13.29 -7.57
CA LEU A 53 -11.25 -12.69 -7.90
C LEU A 53 -11.60 -11.48 -7.02
N GLN A 54 -11.21 -11.49 -5.76
CA GLN A 54 -11.41 -10.34 -4.88
C GLN A 54 -10.42 -9.22 -5.20
N TYR A 55 -9.14 -9.57 -5.38
CA TYR A 55 -8.10 -8.58 -5.63
C TYR A 55 -8.25 -7.86 -6.97
N VAL A 56 -8.69 -8.55 -8.02
CA VAL A 56 -8.89 -7.94 -9.34
C VAL A 56 -9.92 -6.81 -9.33
N LYS A 57 -10.85 -6.79 -8.39
CA LYS A 57 -11.89 -5.74 -8.28
C LYS A 57 -11.32 -4.33 -8.11
N TYR A 58 -10.12 -4.23 -7.55
CA TYR A 58 -9.44 -2.94 -7.40
C TYR A 58 -8.92 -2.36 -8.73
N PHE A 59 -8.92 -3.14 -9.82
CA PHE A 59 -8.30 -2.77 -11.10
C PHE A 59 -9.19 -3.00 -12.34
N ALA A 60 -10.06 -3.99 -12.30
CA ALA A 60 -10.70 -4.58 -13.49
C ALA A 60 -11.45 -3.59 -14.38
N ASN A 61 -12.09 -2.57 -13.80
CA ASN A 61 -13.00 -1.71 -14.54
C ASN A 61 -12.34 -0.49 -15.20
N HIS A 62 -11.06 -0.21 -14.92
CA HIS A 62 -10.42 1.01 -15.39
C HIS A 62 -8.97 0.83 -15.84
N CYS A 63 -8.31 -0.28 -15.52
CA CYS A 63 -6.92 -0.49 -15.90
C CYS A 63 -6.73 -0.94 -17.34
N GLY A 64 -7.71 -1.63 -17.92
CA GLY A 64 -7.64 -2.06 -19.32
C GLY A 64 -6.35 -2.85 -19.61
N GLN A 65 -5.63 -2.42 -20.66
CA GLN A 65 -4.34 -3.00 -21.09
C GLN A 65 -3.13 -2.16 -20.67
N LYS A 66 -3.21 -1.48 -19.53
CA LYS A 66 -2.06 -0.72 -19.01
C LYS A 66 -0.90 -1.65 -18.68
N THR A 67 0.31 -1.20 -18.97
CA THR A 67 1.53 -1.99 -18.75
C THR A 67 1.84 -2.17 -17.28
N ILE A 68 1.59 -1.13 -16.47
CA ILE A 68 1.82 -1.13 -15.03
C ILE A 68 0.48 -0.99 -14.32
N VAL A 69 0.17 -1.97 -13.50
CA VAL A 69 -1.00 -1.98 -12.61
C VAL A 69 -0.49 -1.90 -11.19
N MET A 70 -0.81 -0.80 -10.52
CA MET A 70 -0.17 -0.40 -9.28
C MET A 70 -1.16 -0.30 -8.12
N GLU A 71 -0.74 -0.77 -6.96
CA GLU A 71 -1.33 -0.37 -5.68
C GLU A 71 -0.30 0.27 -4.75
N ALA A 72 -0.79 0.89 -3.68
CA ALA A 72 0.04 1.41 -2.60
C ALA A 72 -0.60 1.11 -1.25
N SER A 73 0.01 0.18 -0.52
CA SER A 73 -0.36 -0.20 0.85
C SER A 73 0.89 -0.17 1.73
N PRO A 74 1.30 1.02 2.22
CA PRO A 74 2.57 1.20 2.91
C PRO A 74 2.67 0.46 4.24
N GLY A 75 1.55 0.03 4.81
CA GLY A 75 1.50 -0.85 5.99
C GLY A 75 2.05 -2.26 5.75
N TYR A 76 2.24 -2.68 4.50
CA TYR A 76 2.78 -4.02 4.19
C TYR A 76 4.19 -4.23 4.75
N LEU A 77 5.03 -3.19 4.75
CA LEU A 77 6.37 -3.31 5.33
C LEU A 77 6.34 -3.70 6.81
N GLY A 78 5.44 -3.08 7.59
CA GLY A 78 5.30 -3.40 9.02
C GLY A 78 4.72 -4.80 9.30
N SER A 79 4.05 -5.39 8.33
CA SER A 79 3.44 -6.73 8.40
C SER A 79 4.17 -7.75 7.51
N GLY A 80 5.44 -7.50 7.17
CA GLY A 80 6.17 -8.21 6.12
C GLY A 80 6.29 -9.72 6.32
N MET A 81 6.37 -10.21 7.55
CA MET A 81 6.44 -11.64 7.85
C MET A 81 5.22 -12.43 7.36
N GLU A 82 4.03 -11.81 7.40
CA GLU A 82 2.79 -12.41 6.93
C GLU A 82 2.47 -12.04 5.49
N VAL A 83 2.69 -10.78 5.13
CA VAL A 83 2.26 -10.21 3.85
C VAL A 83 3.14 -10.67 2.70
N ALA A 84 4.46 -10.77 2.88
CA ALA A 84 5.36 -11.13 1.80
C ALA A 84 5.07 -12.53 1.20
N PRO A 85 4.84 -13.59 2.00
CA PRO A 85 4.43 -14.88 1.45
C PRO A 85 3.10 -14.83 0.69
N ARG A 86 2.14 -14.04 1.16
CA ARG A 86 0.82 -13.88 0.51
C ARG A 86 0.93 -13.19 -0.85
N ILE A 87 1.73 -12.13 -0.93
CA ILE A 87 2.04 -11.46 -2.21
C ILE A 87 2.71 -12.45 -3.17
N HIS A 88 3.72 -13.17 -2.69
CA HIS A 88 4.42 -14.16 -3.52
C HIS A 88 3.50 -15.27 -4.01
N ALA A 89 2.59 -15.75 -3.18
CA ALA A 89 1.64 -16.79 -3.56
C ALA A 89 0.67 -16.33 -4.66
N LEU A 90 0.16 -15.10 -4.60
CA LEU A 90 -0.86 -14.62 -5.53
C LEU A 90 -0.26 -13.95 -6.78
N ILE A 91 0.79 -13.14 -6.61
CA ILE A 91 1.39 -12.32 -7.67
C ILE A 91 2.93 -12.36 -7.61
N PRO A 92 3.57 -13.52 -7.84
CA PRO A 92 5.00 -13.74 -7.62
C PRO A 92 5.92 -12.85 -8.46
N GLN A 93 5.43 -12.30 -9.58
CA GLN A 93 6.21 -11.44 -10.48
C GLN A 93 6.09 -9.96 -10.17
N THR A 94 5.35 -9.59 -9.12
CA THR A 94 5.16 -8.18 -8.75
C THR A 94 6.46 -7.53 -8.28
N LYS A 95 6.63 -6.26 -8.64
CA LYS A 95 7.75 -5.45 -8.17
C LYS A 95 7.32 -4.65 -6.95
N LEU A 96 8.19 -4.60 -5.94
CA LEU A 96 7.94 -3.86 -4.70
C LEU A 96 8.82 -2.61 -4.64
N LEU A 97 8.21 -1.48 -4.31
CA LEU A 97 8.88 -0.23 -4.01
C LEU A 97 8.76 0.08 -2.52
N PHE A 98 9.89 0.38 -1.89
CA PHE A 98 9.96 0.88 -0.53
C PHE A 98 10.56 2.29 -0.54
N ILE A 99 9.84 3.24 0.01
CA ILE A 99 10.28 4.63 0.15
C ILE A 99 10.66 4.81 1.61
N LEU A 100 11.93 5.13 1.85
CA LEU A 100 12.46 5.33 3.19
C LEU A 100 12.58 6.83 3.50
N ARG A 101 12.43 7.16 4.76
CA ARG A 101 12.58 8.51 5.29
C ARG A 101 13.43 8.46 6.55
N ASN A 102 14.09 9.56 6.91
CA ASN A 102 14.75 9.69 8.20
C ASN A 102 13.79 9.22 9.31
N PRO A 103 14.19 8.28 10.18
CA PRO A 103 13.30 7.67 11.16
C PRO A 103 12.70 8.69 12.15
N VAL A 104 13.47 9.70 12.57
CA VAL A 104 12.97 10.75 13.48
C VAL A 104 11.87 11.58 12.79
N ASP A 105 12.12 12.03 11.56
CA ASP A 105 11.14 12.81 10.79
C ASP A 105 9.88 11.98 10.50
N ARG A 106 10.06 10.68 10.25
CA ARG A 106 8.95 9.76 10.02
C ARG A 106 8.11 9.58 11.29
N MET A 107 8.75 9.36 12.44
CA MET A 107 8.07 9.24 13.73
C MET A 107 7.30 10.52 14.07
N TYR A 108 7.91 11.67 13.91
CA TYR A 108 7.24 12.95 14.16
C TYR A 108 6.03 13.16 13.23
N SER A 109 6.16 12.79 11.95
CA SER A 109 5.04 12.84 11.01
C SER A 109 3.92 11.85 11.38
N SER A 110 4.28 10.67 11.91
CA SER A 110 3.33 9.67 12.40
C SER A 110 2.58 10.18 13.64
N PHE A 111 3.32 10.73 14.60
CA PHE A 111 2.74 11.35 15.79
C PHE A 111 1.70 12.41 15.44
N ASN A 112 2.07 13.38 14.61
CA ASN A 112 1.15 14.46 14.21
C ASN A 112 -0.10 13.92 13.48
N PHE A 113 0.06 12.87 12.68
CA PHE A 113 -1.07 12.25 12.00
C PHE A 113 -2.03 11.57 12.99
N HIS A 114 -1.52 10.82 13.94
CA HIS A 114 -2.33 10.13 14.94
C HIS A 114 -3.00 11.09 15.91
N VAL A 115 -2.29 12.10 16.38
CA VAL A 115 -2.87 13.17 17.23
C VAL A 115 -3.98 13.92 16.48
N GLY A 116 -3.76 14.23 15.20
CA GLY A 116 -4.72 15.00 14.41
C GLY A 116 -5.96 14.21 13.97
N LYS A 117 -5.80 12.95 13.57
CA LYS A 117 -6.89 12.14 13.00
C LYS A 117 -7.57 11.18 13.96
N LEU A 118 -6.84 10.62 14.90
CA LEU A 118 -7.34 9.53 15.75
C LEU A 118 -7.71 10.01 17.15
N ASN A 119 -7.69 11.30 17.43
CA ASN A 119 -7.95 11.88 18.76
C ASN A 119 -7.13 11.18 19.89
N ILE A 120 -5.97 10.64 19.56
CA ILE A 120 -5.06 10.15 20.58
C ILE A 120 -4.63 11.36 21.39
N ARG A 121 -4.81 11.29 22.69
CA ARG A 121 -4.48 12.30 23.73
C ARG A 121 -3.71 13.51 23.19
N LYS A 122 -4.42 14.59 22.91
CA LYS A 122 -3.84 15.86 22.39
C LYS A 122 -2.79 16.47 23.34
N ASP A 123 -2.77 16.02 24.57
CA ASP A 123 -1.86 16.42 25.64
C ASP A 123 -0.61 15.53 25.75
N MET A 124 -0.50 14.45 24.95
CA MET A 124 0.66 13.58 24.98
C MET A 124 1.84 14.22 24.26
N PRO A 125 2.99 14.43 24.91
CA PRO A 125 4.18 14.95 24.24
C PRO A 125 4.77 13.90 23.30
N PHE A 126 5.48 14.35 22.27
CA PHE A 126 6.14 13.46 21.30
C PHE A 126 7.13 12.48 21.96
N SER A 127 7.74 12.88 23.08
CA SER A 127 8.67 12.03 23.84
C SER A 127 8.04 10.77 24.46
N GLU A 128 6.70 10.71 24.52
CA GLU A 128 5.96 9.59 25.06
C GLU A 128 5.28 8.73 23.95
N TYR A 129 5.43 9.12 22.68
CA TYR A 129 4.89 8.40 21.53
C TYR A 129 5.85 7.31 21.05
#